data_6a4263d4864c1ede2489cc3f098cef63
#
_entry.id   6a4263d4864c1ede2489cc3f098cef63
#
_cell.length_a   1.000
_cell.length_b   1.000
_cell.length_c   1.000
_cell.angle_alpha   90.00
_cell.angle_beta   90.00
_cell.angle_gamma   90.00
#
_symmetry.space_group_name_H-M   'P 1'
#
loop_
_entity.id
_entity.type
_entity.pdbx_description
1 polymer ?
#
loop_
_entity_poly.entity_id
_entity_poly.type
_entity_poly.pdbx_seq_one_letter_code
_entity_poly.pdbx_strand_id
1 'polypeptide(L)'
;AAPLAHAASVKQEIPAQWDMEADVVVLGAGGAGLMAACQAHDRGAKVVVFNKGGSSYHTGTNLCGGLFTACGSRMQKADPKIKDDWKAFADDIIAYGEHMSLKEPVYGFTKHSGEAFDWLEDHGLAAHHLEPYAGHTNVRAHRQDSFKGRDYIDVLEKEIKARKIEVHHRMPVVKMYFDEAANRVVGVQCGRDGKFINCRAKMGIVMATG
;
A
#
# COMPACT_ATOMS: atom_id res chain seq x y z
N ALA A 1 -3.36 -36.81 2.26
CA ALA A 1 -3.53 -35.51 1.66
C ALA A 1 -4.50 -35.63 0.50
N ALA A 2 -5.70 -35.05 0.61
CA ALA A 2 -6.66 -35.03 -0.49
C ALA A 2 -6.12 -34.06 -1.56
N PRO A 3 -6.24 -34.40 -2.87
CA PRO A 3 -5.82 -33.47 -3.91
C PRO A 3 -6.74 -32.24 -3.86
N LEU A 4 -6.14 -31.06 -3.80
CA LEU A 4 -6.84 -29.79 -4.02
C LEU A 4 -7.50 -29.89 -5.39
N ALA A 5 -8.85 -29.94 -5.40
CA ALA A 5 -9.61 -29.88 -6.64
C ALA A 5 -9.19 -28.62 -7.39
N HIS A 6 -8.61 -28.77 -8.57
CA HIS A 6 -8.42 -27.67 -9.50
C HIS A 6 -9.82 -27.13 -9.81
N ALA A 7 -10.16 -25.99 -9.24
CA ALA A 7 -11.32 -25.25 -9.70
C ALA A 7 -11.11 -25.01 -11.20
N ALA A 8 -12.03 -25.52 -12.01
CA ALA A 8 -12.00 -25.29 -13.45
C ALA A 8 -11.84 -23.78 -13.66
N SER A 9 -10.79 -23.36 -14.33
CA SER A 9 -10.57 -21.96 -14.64
C SER A 9 -11.72 -21.49 -15.53
N VAL A 10 -12.65 -20.74 -14.96
CA VAL A 10 -13.65 -20.04 -15.75
C VAL A 10 -12.83 -19.06 -16.60
N LYS A 11 -12.76 -19.33 -17.90
CA LYS A 11 -12.06 -18.48 -18.86
C LYS A 11 -12.65 -17.07 -18.74
N GLN A 12 -11.90 -16.15 -18.15
CA GLN A 12 -12.38 -14.80 -17.96
C GLN A 12 -12.25 -14.07 -19.30
N GLU A 13 -13.38 -13.72 -19.90
CA GLU A 13 -13.38 -12.89 -21.11
C GLU A 13 -12.86 -11.48 -20.76
N ILE A 14 -11.75 -11.11 -21.39
CA ILE A 14 -11.21 -9.75 -21.33
C ILE A 14 -12.16 -8.85 -22.14
N PRO A 15 -12.55 -7.68 -21.65
CA PRO A 15 -13.43 -6.79 -22.39
C PRO A 15 -12.81 -6.38 -23.72
N ALA A 16 -13.63 -6.42 -24.79
CA ALA A 16 -13.20 -5.92 -26.09
C ALA A 16 -13.00 -4.39 -26.08
N GLN A 17 -13.70 -3.70 -25.20
CA GLN A 17 -13.58 -2.26 -24.97
C GLN A 17 -13.44 -1.96 -23.48
N TRP A 18 -12.62 -0.99 -23.16
CA TRP A 18 -12.37 -0.51 -21.80
C TRP A 18 -13.03 0.85 -21.61
N ASP A 19 -13.71 1.03 -20.48
CA ASP A 19 -14.33 2.31 -20.15
C ASP A 19 -13.28 3.35 -19.73
N MET A 20 -12.13 2.87 -19.21
CA MET A 20 -11.04 3.68 -18.70
C MET A 20 -9.70 2.97 -18.90
N GLU A 21 -8.62 3.75 -19.01
CA GLU A 21 -7.26 3.24 -19.06
C GLU A 21 -6.32 4.05 -18.16
N ALA A 22 -5.44 3.34 -17.46
CA ALA A 22 -4.34 3.90 -16.69
C ALA A 22 -3.07 3.05 -16.90
N ASP A 23 -1.91 3.60 -16.58
CA ASP A 23 -0.67 2.81 -16.57
C ASP A 23 -0.66 1.93 -15.32
N VAL A 24 -0.95 2.51 -14.16
CA VAL A 24 -1.05 1.81 -12.88
C VAL A 24 -2.44 1.99 -12.28
N VAL A 25 -3.08 0.87 -11.94
CA VAL A 25 -4.35 0.85 -11.22
C VAL A 25 -4.09 0.45 -9.78
N VAL A 26 -4.49 1.30 -8.83
CA VAL A 26 -4.33 1.04 -7.39
C VAL A 26 -5.68 0.67 -6.78
N LEU A 27 -5.72 -0.43 -6.04
CA LEU A 27 -6.91 -0.97 -5.40
C LEU A 27 -6.82 -0.75 -3.89
N GLY A 28 -7.58 0.21 -3.39
CA GLY A 28 -7.60 0.65 -2.00
C GLY A 28 -6.95 2.02 -1.81
N ALA A 29 -7.64 2.90 -1.06
CA ALA A 29 -7.19 4.25 -0.73
C ALA A 29 -6.76 4.38 0.74
N GLY A 30 -6.15 3.34 1.29
CA GLY A 30 -5.44 3.38 2.56
C GLY A 30 -4.01 3.90 2.39
N GLY A 31 -3.24 3.96 3.47
CA GLY A 31 -1.87 4.47 3.46
C GLY A 31 -0.98 3.86 2.38
N ALA A 32 -0.98 2.53 2.26
CA ALA A 32 -0.19 1.83 1.25
C ALA A 32 -0.60 2.17 -0.19
N GLY A 33 -1.92 2.22 -0.46
CA GLY A 33 -2.43 2.51 -1.80
C GLY A 33 -2.18 3.95 -2.23
N LEU A 34 -2.44 4.91 -1.34
CA LEU A 34 -2.20 6.33 -1.63
C LEU A 34 -0.70 6.62 -1.82
N MET A 35 0.16 6.02 -0.99
CA MET A 35 1.61 6.15 -1.14
C MET A 35 2.07 5.55 -2.48
N ALA A 36 1.60 4.35 -2.83
CA ALA A 36 1.94 3.71 -4.10
C ALA A 36 1.47 4.55 -5.30
N ALA A 37 0.28 5.17 -5.20
CA ALA A 37 -0.25 6.05 -6.22
C ALA A 37 0.64 7.29 -6.43
N CYS A 38 1.06 7.95 -5.35
CA CYS A 38 1.99 9.09 -5.41
C CYS A 38 3.31 8.66 -6.06
N GLN A 39 3.88 7.55 -5.61
CA GLN A 39 5.16 7.05 -6.12
C GLN A 39 5.12 6.66 -7.60
N ALA A 40 4.03 6.04 -8.06
CA ALA A 40 3.85 5.71 -9.47
C ALA A 40 3.69 6.97 -10.33
N HIS A 41 2.89 7.93 -9.86
CA HIS A 41 2.71 9.22 -10.54
C HIS A 41 4.03 9.99 -10.68
N ASP A 42 4.83 10.06 -9.62
CA ASP A 42 6.11 10.79 -9.61
C ASP A 42 7.16 10.17 -10.55
N ARG A 43 6.93 8.91 -10.95
CA ARG A 43 7.70 8.21 -12.00
C ARG A 43 7.09 8.33 -13.40
N GLY A 44 6.10 9.22 -13.57
CA GLY A 44 5.49 9.53 -14.87
C GLY A 44 4.34 8.62 -15.28
N ALA A 45 3.86 7.72 -14.41
CA ALA A 45 2.73 6.86 -14.73
C ALA A 45 1.39 7.62 -14.60
N LYS A 46 0.45 7.37 -15.51
CA LYS A 46 -0.96 7.72 -15.31
C LYS A 46 -1.56 6.75 -14.29
N VAL A 47 -2.02 7.27 -13.16
CA VAL A 47 -2.54 6.47 -12.05
C VAL A 47 -4.02 6.72 -11.83
N VAL A 48 -4.76 5.66 -11.51
CA VAL A 48 -6.11 5.72 -10.99
C VAL A 48 -6.23 4.85 -9.75
N VAL A 49 -6.99 5.32 -8.76
CA VAL A 49 -7.24 4.60 -7.50
C VAL A 49 -8.71 4.24 -7.39
N PHE A 50 -9.02 2.96 -7.14
CA PHE A 50 -10.37 2.51 -6.81
C PHE A 50 -10.46 2.14 -5.34
N ASN A 51 -11.46 2.65 -4.65
CA ASN A 51 -11.67 2.43 -3.23
C ASN A 51 -13.10 1.97 -2.93
N LYS A 52 -13.23 0.88 -2.18
CA LYS A 52 -14.53 0.35 -1.72
C LYS A 52 -15.25 1.32 -0.79
N GLY A 53 -14.53 2.00 0.10
CA GLY A 53 -15.05 2.94 1.07
C GLY A 53 -15.53 4.25 0.45
N GLY A 54 -16.27 5.04 1.23
CA GLY A 54 -16.79 6.35 0.81
C GLY A 54 -15.73 7.46 0.76
N SER A 55 -14.56 7.22 1.37
CA SER A 55 -13.41 8.12 1.37
C SER A 55 -12.17 7.36 1.84
N SER A 56 -10.98 7.95 1.74
CA SER A 56 -9.73 7.41 2.28
C SER A 56 -9.73 7.38 3.82
N TYR A 57 -10.58 8.14 4.45
CA TYR A 57 -10.80 8.10 5.91
C TYR A 57 -11.58 6.88 6.40
N HIS A 58 -12.19 6.10 5.52
CA HIS A 58 -12.83 4.82 5.83
C HIS A 58 -11.88 3.65 5.56
N THR A 59 -10.67 3.71 6.11
CA THR A 59 -9.61 2.72 5.90
C THR A 59 -8.94 2.34 7.22
N GLY A 60 -8.29 1.17 7.25
CA GLY A 60 -7.54 0.70 8.42
C GLY A 60 -6.45 1.69 8.85
N THR A 61 -5.80 2.37 7.92
CA THR A 61 -4.79 3.39 8.23
C THR A 61 -5.38 4.54 9.07
N ASN A 62 -6.57 5.04 8.73
CA ASN A 62 -7.21 6.10 9.52
C ASN A 62 -7.58 5.65 10.94
N LEU A 63 -7.88 4.35 11.10
CA LEU A 63 -8.35 3.79 12.38
C LEU A 63 -7.21 3.32 13.28
N CYS A 64 -5.98 3.21 12.77
CA CYS A 64 -4.84 2.74 13.55
C CYS A 64 -4.34 3.79 14.55
N GLY A 65 -3.53 3.35 15.54
CA GLY A 65 -2.94 4.20 16.56
C GLY A 65 -1.76 5.05 16.08
N GLY A 66 -1.47 5.09 14.78
CA GLY A 66 -0.49 6.00 14.19
C GLY A 66 0.98 5.65 14.43
N LEU A 67 1.30 4.44 14.90
CA LEU A 67 2.70 4.00 14.96
C LEU A 67 3.17 3.51 13.60
N PHE A 68 4.34 3.97 13.18
CA PHE A 68 5.02 3.54 11.96
C PHE A 68 6.38 2.94 12.33
N THR A 69 6.55 1.65 12.12
CA THR A 69 7.84 1.00 12.36
C THR A 69 8.73 1.11 11.13
N ALA A 70 9.88 1.74 11.30
CA ALA A 70 10.84 1.94 10.20
C ALA A 70 12.29 1.75 10.67
N CYS A 71 13.12 1.30 9.74
CA CYS A 71 14.57 1.16 9.93
C CYS A 71 15.31 2.08 8.97
N GLY A 72 16.31 2.79 9.47
CA GLY A 72 17.18 3.64 8.68
C GLY A 72 16.58 5.00 8.33
N SER A 73 15.55 5.45 9.05
CA SER A 73 15.01 6.81 8.94
C SER A 73 16.01 7.88 9.41
N ARG A 74 15.76 9.14 9.03
CA ARG A 74 16.53 10.30 9.53
C ARG A 74 16.46 10.39 11.06
N MET A 75 15.28 10.12 11.65
CA MET A 75 15.12 10.12 13.10
C MET A 75 16.00 9.08 13.80
N GLN A 76 16.05 7.85 13.28
CA GLN A 76 16.94 6.83 13.83
C GLN A 76 18.41 7.22 13.68
N LYS A 77 18.81 7.72 12.51
CA LYS A 77 20.20 8.14 12.23
C LYS A 77 20.67 9.30 13.08
N ALA A 78 19.75 10.13 13.57
CA ALA A 78 20.04 11.26 14.44
C ALA A 78 20.43 10.83 15.87
N ASP A 79 20.02 9.64 16.34
CA ASP A 79 20.42 9.07 17.62
C ASP A 79 21.61 8.10 17.45
N PRO A 80 22.82 8.47 17.86
CA PRO A 80 24.01 7.62 17.68
C PRO A 80 23.98 6.32 18.52
N LYS A 81 23.05 6.20 19.46
CA LYS A 81 22.86 5.00 20.27
C LYS A 81 22.08 3.92 19.51
N ILE A 82 21.31 4.30 18.50
CA ILE A 82 20.53 3.35 17.70
C ILE A 82 21.46 2.75 16.64
N LYS A 83 21.70 1.45 16.76
CA LYS A 83 22.47 0.65 15.80
C LYS A 83 21.53 -0.37 15.20
N ASP A 84 20.91 -0.02 14.08
CA ASP A 84 19.87 -0.81 13.43
C ASP A 84 20.18 -1.04 11.96
N ASP A 85 19.71 -2.13 11.41
CA ASP A 85 19.75 -2.41 9.97
C ASP A 85 18.49 -3.17 9.55
N TRP A 86 18.23 -3.14 8.25
CA TRP A 86 17.02 -3.73 7.68
C TRP A 86 16.95 -5.26 7.86
N LYS A 87 18.07 -5.97 8.00
CA LYS A 87 18.10 -7.43 8.23
C LYS A 87 17.67 -7.74 9.65
N ALA A 88 18.24 -7.04 10.65
CA ALA A 88 17.80 -7.15 12.03
C ALA A 88 16.31 -6.84 12.18
N PHE A 89 15.79 -5.86 11.43
CA PHE A 89 14.36 -5.58 11.40
C PHE A 89 13.56 -6.72 10.78
N ALA A 90 14.04 -7.29 9.68
CA ALA A 90 13.40 -8.44 9.04
C ALA A 90 13.40 -9.68 9.94
N ASP A 91 14.51 -9.93 10.62
CA ASP A 91 14.65 -11.07 11.54
C ASP A 91 13.66 -10.94 12.71
N ASP A 92 13.50 -9.75 13.28
CA ASP A 92 12.49 -9.49 14.32
C ASP A 92 11.06 -9.78 13.82
N ILE A 93 10.69 -9.30 12.63
CA ILE A 93 9.35 -9.56 12.03
C ILE A 93 9.13 -11.05 11.82
N ILE A 94 10.13 -11.75 11.28
CA ILE A 94 10.03 -13.18 10.98
C ILE A 94 9.93 -13.98 12.29
N ALA A 95 10.76 -13.68 13.28
CA ALA A 95 10.76 -14.37 14.57
C ALA A 95 9.45 -14.10 15.34
N TYR A 96 9.01 -12.86 15.43
CA TYR A 96 7.76 -12.50 16.13
C TYR A 96 6.52 -13.06 15.44
N GLY A 97 6.57 -13.19 14.11
CA GLY A 97 5.55 -13.86 13.30
C GLY A 97 5.69 -15.39 13.25
N GLU A 98 6.40 -16.01 14.19
CA GLU A 98 6.56 -17.47 14.29
C GLU A 98 7.02 -18.13 12.96
N HIS A 99 7.84 -17.43 12.19
CA HIS A 99 8.34 -17.86 10.87
C HIS A 99 7.26 -18.13 9.81
N MET A 100 6.05 -17.61 9.99
CA MET A 100 4.95 -17.74 9.03
C MET A 100 5.04 -16.75 7.86
N SER A 101 5.86 -15.72 7.99
CA SER A 101 6.02 -14.68 6.97
C SER A 101 6.85 -15.14 5.78
N LEU A 102 6.46 -14.72 4.58
CA LEU A 102 7.32 -14.85 3.39
C LEU A 102 8.47 -13.85 3.49
N LYS A 103 9.71 -14.32 3.27
CA LYS A 103 10.92 -13.52 3.47
C LYS A 103 11.05 -12.35 2.48
N GLU A 104 10.74 -12.59 1.21
CA GLU A 104 10.91 -11.58 0.16
C GLU A 104 10.07 -10.30 0.40
N PRO A 105 8.77 -10.38 0.71
CA PRO A 105 7.99 -9.19 1.07
C PRO A 105 8.51 -8.49 2.33
N VAL A 106 8.93 -9.26 3.35
CA VAL A 106 9.49 -8.69 4.58
C VAL A 106 10.78 -7.93 4.27
N TYR A 107 11.68 -8.50 3.48
CA TYR A 107 12.92 -7.83 3.06
C TYR A 107 12.64 -6.58 2.22
N GLY A 108 11.67 -6.63 1.31
CA GLY A 108 11.23 -5.47 0.55
C GLY A 108 10.75 -4.35 1.45
N PHE A 109 9.88 -4.67 2.41
CA PHE A 109 9.36 -3.70 3.38
C PHE A 109 10.47 -3.11 4.26
N THR A 110 11.29 -3.94 4.90
CA THR A 110 12.28 -3.48 5.88
C THR A 110 13.39 -2.62 5.26
N LYS A 111 13.80 -2.93 4.02
CA LYS A 111 14.79 -2.14 3.27
C LYS A 111 14.34 -0.71 2.98
N HIS A 112 13.05 -0.52 2.70
CA HIS A 112 12.52 0.76 2.24
C HIS A 112 11.68 1.49 3.28
N SER A 113 11.50 0.93 4.48
CA SER A 113 10.65 1.49 5.53
C SER A 113 11.10 2.87 6.00
N GLY A 114 12.42 3.08 6.17
CA GLY A 114 12.98 4.38 6.57
C GLY A 114 12.76 5.46 5.51
N GLU A 115 12.99 5.11 4.25
CA GLU A 115 12.80 6.00 3.10
C GLU A 115 11.32 6.38 2.94
N ALA A 116 10.41 5.42 3.14
CA ALA A 116 8.98 5.69 3.10
C ALA A 116 8.53 6.61 4.26
N PHE A 117 9.09 6.45 5.45
CA PHE A 117 8.81 7.31 6.58
C PHE A 117 9.36 8.73 6.35
N ASP A 118 10.60 8.86 5.91
CA ASP A 118 11.24 10.13 5.59
C ASP A 118 10.46 10.89 4.51
N TRP A 119 9.90 10.18 3.53
CA TRP A 119 9.03 10.79 2.51
C TRP A 119 7.77 11.42 3.14
N LEU A 120 7.15 10.75 4.11
CA LEU A 120 5.97 11.30 4.81
C LEU A 120 6.33 12.58 5.59
N GLU A 121 7.48 12.61 6.27
CA GLU A 121 7.96 13.82 6.95
C GLU A 121 8.22 14.96 5.96
N ASP A 122 8.84 14.68 4.83
CA ASP A 122 9.11 15.67 3.76
C ASP A 122 7.82 16.30 3.20
N HIS A 123 6.70 15.57 3.31
CA HIS A 123 5.39 16.03 2.85
C HIS A 123 4.47 16.55 3.98
N GLY A 124 5.04 16.70 5.17
CA GLY A 124 4.40 17.41 6.28
C GLY A 124 3.85 16.53 7.40
N LEU A 125 4.24 15.27 7.48
CA LEU A 125 3.97 14.47 8.67
C LEU A 125 4.82 14.99 9.84
N ALA A 126 4.18 15.45 10.90
CA ALA A 126 4.87 15.87 12.12
C ALA A 126 5.03 14.67 13.07
N ALA A 127 6.16 13.99 13.04
CA ALA A 127 6.48 12.91 13.95
C ALA A 127 7.68 13.33 14.83
N HIS A 128 7.49 13.26 16.15
CA HIS A 128 8.47 13.77 17.12
C HIS A 128 8.99 12.69 18.09
N HIS A 129 8.41 11.50 18.05
CA HIS A 129 8.72 10.45 18.99
C HIS A 129 9.26 9.22 18.28
N LEU A 130 10.34 8.68 18.82
CA LEU A 130 10.92 7.41 18.43
C LEU A 130 10.99 6.51 19.67
N GLU A 131 10.26 5.41 19.64
CA GLU A 131 9.97 4.59 20.81
C GLU A 131 10.29 3.11 20.60
N PRO A 132 10.61 2.37 21.67
CA PRO A 132 10.63 0.91 21.64
C PRO A 132 9.23 0.38 21.33
N TYR A 133 9.16 -0.77 20.66
CA TYR A 133 7.90 -1.45 20.41
C TYR A 133 8.05 -2.96 20.58
N ALA A 134 6.98 -3.61 21.01
CA ALA A 134 6.99 -5.05 21.28
C ALA A 134 7.39 -5.85 20.02
N GLY A 135 8.23 -6.86 20.21
CA GLY A 135 8.74 -7.70 19.13
C GLY A 135 9.90 -7.10 18.34
N HIS A 136 10.40 -5.92 18.73
CA HIS A 136 11.54 -5.28 18.08
C HIS A 136 12.77 -5.26 19.01
N THR A 137 13.93 -5.64 18.49
CA THR A 137 15.21 -5.56 19.20
C THR A 137 15.78 -4.15 19.22
N ASN A 138 15.35 -3.29 18.31
CA ASN A 138 15.76 -1.90 18.21
C ASN A 138 14.57 -0.92 18.32
N VAL A 139 14.86 0.36 18.53
CA VAL A 139 13.88 1.44 18.61
C VAL A 139 13.48 1.82 17.21
N ARG A 140 12.25 1.47 16.80
CA ARG A 140 11.74 1.63 15.42
C ARG A 140 10.37 2.28 15.29
N ALA A 141 9.64 2.44 16.39
CA ALA A 141 8.30 3.01 16.32
C ALA A 141 8.36 4.52 16.27
N HIS A 142 8.06 5.07 15.11
CA HIS A 142 7.93 6.50 14.87
C HIS A 142 6.49 6.91 15.13
N ARG A 143 6.29 8.02 15.82
CA ARG A 143 4.97 8.43 16.29
C ARG A 143 4.77 9.93 16.24
N GLN A 144 3.57 10.33 15.85
CA GLN A 144 3.06 11.69 15.98
C GLN A 144 2.52 11.92 17.40
N ASP A 145 2.39 13.18 17.81
CA ASP A 145 1.79 13.55 19.10
C ASP A 145 0.32 13.15 19.21
N SER A 146 -0.37 13.10 18.10
CA SER A 146 -1.80 12.81 18.01
C SER A 146 -2.17 11.36 18.35
N PHE A 147 -1.26 10.40 18.15
CA PHE A 147 -1.56 8.97 18.18
C PHE A 147 -2.67 8.55 17.21
N LYS A 148 -2.71 9.14 16.01
CA LYS A 148 -3.77 8.88 15.05
C LYS A 148 -3.21 8.54 13.68
N GLY A 149 -3.64 7.42 13.11
CA GLY A 149 -3.37 7.08 11.72
C GLY A 149 -3.96 8.05 10.71
N ARG A 150 -4.90 8.89 11.16
CA ARG A 150 -5.47 9.98 10.37
C ARG A 150 -4.41 10.92 9.81
N ASP A 151 -3.37 11.23 10.57
CA ASP A 151 -2.33 12.16 10.14
C ASP A 151 -1.63 11.69 8.87
N TYR A 152 -1.46 10.37 8.70
CA TYR A 152 -0.95 9.79 7.44
C TYR A 152 -1.91 10.02 6.29
N ILE A 153 -3.21 9.84 6.53
CA ILE A 153 -4.23 10.03 5.49
C ILE A 153 -4.31 11.51 5.09
N ASP A 154 -4.22 12.43 6.05
CA ASP A 154 -4.24 13.87 5.79
C ASP A 154 -3.07 14.30 4.89
N VAL A 155 -1.85 13.81 5.16
CA VAL A 155 -0.68 14.04 4.30
C VAL A 155 -0.90 13.44 2.91
N LEU A 156 -1.28 12.17 2.82
CA LEU A 156 -1.43 11.47 1.55
C LEU A 156 -2.56 12.04 0.68
N GLU A 157 -3.69 12.42 1.29
CA GLU A 157 -4.79 13.08 0.57
C GLU A 157 -4.38 14.43 -0.02
N LYS A 158 -3.57 15.21 0.72
CA LYS A 158 -2.99 16.45 0.20
C LYS A 158 -2.11 16.18 -1.03
N GLU A 159 -1.28 15.15 -0.97
CA GLU A 159 -0.37 14.78 -2.05
C GLU A 159 -1.09 14.19 -3.28
N ILE A 160 -2.15 13.40 -3.07
CA ILE A 160 -3.04 12.92 -4.13
C ILE A 160 -3.69 14.09 -4.87
N LYS A 161 -4.20 15.08 -4.12
CA LYS A 161 -4.82 16.29 -4.69
C LYS A 161 -3.82 17.15 -5.46
N ALA A 162 -2.62 17.35 -4.90
CA ALA A 162 -1.55 18.13 -5.54
C ALA A 162 -1.15 17.53 -6.90
N ARG A 163 -1.11 16.20 -6.99
CA ARG A 163 -0.80 15.44 -8.22
C ARG A 163 -2.00 15.25 -9.14
N LYS A 164 -3.19 15.65 -8.71
CA LYS A 164 -4.44 15.46 -9.46
C LYS A 164 -4.69 13.99 -9.81
N ILE A 165 -4.30 13.07 -8.93
CA ILE A 165 -4.54 11.65 -9.11
C ILE A 165 -6.03 11.38 -8.93
N GLU A 166 -6.63 10.67 -9.88
CA GLU A 166 -8.05 10.34 -9.86
C GLU A 166 -8.33 9.22 -8.85
N VAL A 167 -9.27 9.46 -7.91
CA VAL A 167 -9.69 8.48 -6.90
C VAL A 167 -11.19 8.26 -6.98
N HIS A 168 -11.58 7.03 -7.28
CA HIS A 168 -12.97 6.60 -7.32
C HIS A 168 -13.36 5.94 -6.00
N HIS A 169 -14.11 6.65 -5.18
CA HIS A 169 -14.69 6.10 -3.95
C HIS A 169 -16.00 5.35 -4.22
N ARG A 170 -16.37 4.44 -3.31
CA ARG A 170 -17.56 3.57 -3.41
C ARG A 170 -17.55 2.69 -4.66
N MET A 171 -16.37 2.37 -5.14
CA MET A 171 -16.10 1.54 -6.33
C MET A 171 -15.29 0.30 -5.94
N PRO A 172 -15.90 -0.70 -5.28
CA PRO A 172 -15.21 -1.95 -4.96
C PRO A 172 -14.77 -2.67 -6.24
N VAL A 173 -13.62 -3.30 -6.19
CA VAL A 173 -13.19 -4.23 -7.22
C VAL A 173 -14.01 -5.50 -7.10
N VAL A 174 -14.63 -5.92 -8.19
CA VAL A 174 -15.46 -7.13 -8.26
C VAL A 174 -14.87 -8.19 -9.16
N LYS A 175 -13.96 -7.81 -10.06
CA LYS A 175 -13.30 -8.75 -10.97
C LYS A 175 -11.92 -8.24 -11.36
N MET A 176 -10.97 -9.16 -11.57
CA MET A 176 -9.69 -8.91 -12.22
C MET A 176 -9.63 -9.66 -13.55
N TYR A 177 -9.11 -9.04 -14.57
CA TYR A 177 -8.95 -9.64 -15.90
C TYR A 177 -7.52 -10.15 -16.05
N PHE A 178 -7.36 -11.46 -16.10
CA PHE A 178 -6.07 -12.12 -16.31
C PHE A 178 -5.91 -12.48 -17.78
N ASP A 179 -4.81 -12.03 -18.37
CA ASP A 179 -4.42 -12.39 -19.73
C ASP A 179 -3.44 -13.57 -19.67
N GLU A 180 -3.90 -14.75 -20.10
CA GLU A 180 -3.09 -15.97 -20.08
C GLU A 180 -1.87 -15.87 -21.02
N ALA A 181 -2.03 -15.22 -22.17
CA ALA A 181 -0.94 -15.06 -23.14
C ALA A 181 0.16 -14.12 -22.62
N ALA A 182 -0.24 -13.05 -21.94
CA ALA A 182 0.68 -12.11 -21.30
C ALA A 182 1.10 -12.54 -19.88
N ASN A 183 0.50 -13.61 -19.35
CA ASN A 183 0.68 -14.11 -17.97
C ASN A 183 0.62 -13.00 -16.90
N ARG A 184 -0.38 -12.12 -16.99
CA ARG A 184 -0.55 -11.02 -16.04
C ARG A 184 -1.99 -10.53 -15.96
N VAL A 185 -2.31 -9.85 -14.87
CA VAL A 185 -3.56 -9.09 -14.77
C VAL A 185 -3.46 -7.83 -15.62
N VAL A 186 -4.41 -7.63 -16.54
CA VAL A 186 -4.42 -6.53 -17.51
C VAL A 186 -5.48 -5.47 -17.23
N GLY A 187 -6.33 -5.69 -16.24
CA GLY A 187 -7.35 -4.72 -15.85
C GLY A 187 -8.28 -5.25 -14.76
N VAL A 188 -9.21 -4.41 -14.37
CA VAL A 188 -10.20 -4.69 -13.32
C VAL A 188 -11.58 -4.22 -13.72
N GLN A 189 -12.59 -4.85 -13.13
CA GLN A 189 -13.94 -4.31 -13.09
C GLN A 189 -14.21 -3.80 -11.67
N CYS A 190 -14.61 -2.54 -11.58
CA CYS A 190 -14.96 -1.88 -10.32
C CYS A 190 -16.39 -1.36 -10.38
N GLY A 191 -17.09 -1.41 -9.27
CA GLY A 191 -18.44 -0.88 -9.20
C GLY A 191 -19.35 -1.71 -8.30
N ARG A 192 -20.63 -1.29 -8.24
CA ARG A 192 -21.68 -1.92 -7.45
C ARG A 192 -23.05 -1.56 -8.01
N ASP A 193 -24.07 -2.27 -7.59
CA ASP A 193 -25.50 -1.98 -7.89
C ASP A 193 -25.78 -1.83 -9.40
N GLY A 194 -25.13 -2.72 -10.21
CA GLY A 194 -25.29 -2.73 -11.66
C GLY A 194 -24.50 -1.65 -12.41
N LYS A 195 -23.79 -0.76 -11.71
CA LYS A 195 -22.93 0.27 -12.32
C LYS A 195 -21.47 -0.17 -12.21
N PHE A 196 -20.90 -0.59 -13.32
CA PHE A 196 -19.54 -1.10 -13.38
C PHE A 196 -18.70 -0.33 -14.40
N ILE A 197 -17.40 -0.21 -14.09
CA ILE A 197 -16.38 0.35 -14.96
C ILE A 197 -15.31 -0.71 -15.16
N ASN A 198 -14.94 -0.98 -16.41
CA ASN A 198 -13.80 -1.82 -16.78
C ASN A 198 -12.59 -0.92 -17.02
N CYS A 199 -11.60 -1.01 -16.15
CA CYS A 199 -10.39 -0.21 -16.23
C CYS A 199 -9.21 -1.07 -16.66
N ARG A 200 -8.53 -0.67 -17.75
CA ARG A 200 -7.30 -1.31 -18.22
C ARG A 200 -6.11 -0.81 -17.42
N ALA A 201 -5.24 -1.74 -17.01
CA ALA A 201 -3.95 -1.46 -16.42
C ALA A 201 -2.83 -1.80 -17.41
N LYS A 202 -2.19 -0.78 -18.01
CA LYS A 202 -1.17 -0.99 -19.05
C LYS A 202 0.11 -1.58 -18.48
N MET A 203 0.55 -1.10 -17.32
CA MET A 203 1.78 -1.54 -16.65
C MET A 203 1.51 -2.55 -15.55
N GLY A 204 0.49 -2.31 -14.70
CA GLY A 204 0.20 -3.23 -13.61
C GLY A 204 -0.84 -2.71 -12.61
N ILE A 205 -1.08 -3.55 -11.61
CA ILE A 205 -2.05 -3.30 -10.54
C ILE A 205 -1.34 -3.39 -9.20
N VAL A 206 -1.62 -2.43 -8.33
CA VAL A 206 -1.20 -2.46 -6.93
C VAL A 206 -2.40 -2.86 -6.07
N MET A 207 -2.31 -4.02 -5.42
CA MET A 207 -3.32 -4.46 -4.45
C MET A 207 -2.97 -3.91 -3.07
N ALA A 208 -3.78 -2.97 -2.58
CA ALA A 208 -3.64 -2.34 -1.27
C ALA A 208 -4.98 -2.31 -0.50
N THR A 209 -5.72 -3.39 -0.61
CA THR A 209 -7.10 -3.50 -0.12
C THR A 209 -7.23 -3.62 1.40
N GLY A 210 -6.14 -3.95 2.09
CA GLY A 210 -6.10 -4.18 3.54
C GLY A 210 -6.55 -5.56 3.95
#